data_00c0ee9e43f5080337491537e7424cad
#
_entry.id   00c0ee9e43f5080337491537e7424cad
#
_cell.length_a   1.000
_cell.length_b   1.000
_cell.length_c   1.000
_cell.angle_alpha   90.00
_cell.angle_beta   90.00
_cell.angle_gamma   90.00
#
_symmetry.space_group_name_H-M   'P 1'
#
loop_
_entity.id
_entity.type
_entity.pdbx_description
1 polymer ?
#
loop_
_entity_poly.entity_id
_entity_poly.type
_entity_poly.pdbx_seq_one_letter_code
_entity_poly.pdbx_strand_id
1 'polypeptide(L)'
;GVIAEPKLVETSRKDFVAEYEGQSAVKTAKTIDQALGGVLFIDEAYALVQERDGRTDPFGQEALDTLLARMENDRDRLVVIIAGYSSDIDRLLETNEGLRSRFATRIEFDTYSPEELLEIANVIAAADDSALTAEAAENFLQAAKQLEQRMLRGRRALDVAGNGRYARQLVEASEQCRDMRLAQVLDIDTLDEDRLREINGSDMAEAIAAVHAHLNMRE
;
A
#
# COMPACT_ATOMS: atom_id res chain seq x y z
N GLY A 1 8.38 21.73 -18.98
CA GLY A 1 8.17 21.23 -17.62
C GLY A 1 9.34 20.33 -17.20
N VAL A 2 9.45 20.02 -15.92
CA VAL A 2 10.53 19.18 -15.37
C VAL A 2 10.45 17.75 -15.90
N ILE A 3 9.24 17.23 -16.13
CA ILE A 3 8.99 15.90 -16.68
C ILE A 3 8.96 16.00 -18.20
N ALA A 4 9.95 15.42 -18.85
CA ALA A 4 10.07 15.36 -20.31
C ALA A 4 9.46 14.07 -20.89
N GLU A 5 9.44 13.00 -20.10
CA GLU A 5 8.95 11.67 -20.48
C GLU A 5 7.90 11.18 -19.47
N PRO A 6 6.83 10.47 -19.90
CA PRO A 6 5.87 9.83 -18.99
C PRO A 6 6.49 8.61 -18.32
N LYS A 7 7.52 8.83 -17.51
CA LYS A 7 8.34 7.78 -16.90
C LYS A 7 8.21 7.85 -15.39
N LEU A 8 7.83 6.74 -14.79
CA LEU A 8 7.78 6.52 -13.35
C LEU A 8 8.71 5.36 -13.01
N VAL A 9 9.68 5.60 -12.14
CA VAL A 9 10.56 4.57 -11.60
C VAL A 9 10.19 4.35 -10.13
N GLU A 10 9.53 3.24 -9.86
CA GLU A 10 9.13 2.83 -8.50
C GLU A 10 10.29 2.09 -7.84
N THR A 11 10.60 2.50 -6.62
CA THR A 11 11.76 2.02 -5.87
C THR A 11 11.44 1.85 -4.39
N SER A 12 12.29 1.11 -3.72
CA SER A 12 12.28 0.92 -2.27
C SER A 12 13.72 0.88 -1.74
N ARG A 13 13.92 0.73 -0.42
CA ARG A 13 15.26 0.66 0.18
C ARG A 13 16.24 -0.27 -0.58
N LYS A 14 15.78 -1.43 -1.05
CA LYS A 14 16.62 -2.42 -1.76
C LYS A 14 17.28 -1.87 -3.03
N ASP A 15 16.70 -0.84 -3.63
CA ASP A 15 17.19 -0.26 -4.89
C ASP A 15 18.26 0.81 -4.67
N PHE A 16 18.48 1.21 -3.42
CA PHE A 16 19.43 2.24 -2.99
C PHE A 16 20.58 1.67 -2.16
N VAL A 17 20.25 0.81 -1.20
CA VAL A 17 21.23 0.30 -0.23
C VAL A 17 21.91 -0.95 -0.77
N ALA A 18 23.24 -1.01 -0.60
CA ALA A 18 24.08 -2.15 -0.92
C ALA A 18 24.61 -2.82 0.35
N GLU A 19 25.29 -3.96 0.19
CA GLU A 19 25.82 -4.74 1.31
C GLU A 19 27.24 -4.31 1.73
N TYR A 20 27.95 -3.57 0.87
CA TYR A 20 29.34 -3.16 1.11
C TYR A 20 29.47 -1.65 1.08
N GLU A 21 30.44 -1.14 1.85
CA GLU A 21 30.76 0.28 1.97
C GLU A 21 31.14 0.88 0.59
N GLY A 22 30.66 2.09 0.31
CA GLY A 22 30.88 2.81 -0.96
C GLY A 22 29.99 2.35 -2.12
N GLN A 23 29.26 1.25 -1.99
CA GLN A 23 28.42 0.73 -3.07
C GLN A 23 27.01 1.31 -3.05
N SER A 24 26.51 1.78 -1.91
CA SER A 24 25.19 2.40 -1.81
C SER A 24 25.12 3.70 -2.61
N ALA A 25 26.16 4.52 -2.59
CA ALA A 25 26.23 5.74 -3.39
C ALA A 25 26.15 5.44 -4.90
N VAL A 26 26.92 4.44 -5.37
CA VAL A 26 26.94 4.05 -6.79
C VAL A 26 25.58 3.49 -7.22
N LYS A 27 24.99 2.63 -6.40
CA LYS A 27 23.68 2.04 -6.65
C LYS A 27 22.58 3.10 -6.68
N THR A 28 22.58 4.03 -5.73
CA THR A 28 21.66 5.16 -5.65
C THR A 28 21.79 6.05 -6.89
N ALA A 29 23.00 6.42 -7.30
CA ALA A 29 23.22 7.22 -8.50
C ALA A 29 22.65 6.54 -9.75
N LYS A 30 22.90 5.24 -9.91
CA LYS A 30 22.37 4.46 -11.04
C LYS A 30 20.84 4.39 -11.05
N THR A 31 20.21 4.23 -9.89
CA THR A 31 18.75 4.22 -9.75
C THR A 31 18.17 5.57 -10.14
N ILE A 32 18.79 6.65 -9.70
CA ILE A 32 18.38 8.02 -10.07
C ILE A 32 18.54 8.27 -11.57
N ASP A 33 19.65 7.82 -12.18
CA ASP A 33 19.90 7.96 -13.63
C ASP A 33 18.78 7.30 -14.45
N GLN A 34 18.19 6.22 -13.97
CA GLN A 34 17.05 5.58 -14.61
C GLN A 34 15.79 6.45 -14.58
N ALA A 35 15.63 7.34 -13.59
CA ALA A 35 14.46 8.20 -13.42
C ALA A 35 14.61 9.58 -14.04
N LEU A 36 15.79 9.93 -14.57
CA LEU A 36 16.02 11.25 -15.16
C LEU A 36 15.06 11.53 -16.32
N GLY A 37 14.51 12.73 -16.35
CA GLY A 37 13.47 13.14 -17.29
C GLY A 37 12.05 12.79 -16.83
N GLY A 38 11.89 12.06 -15.74
CA GLY A 38 10.63 11.58 -15.21
C GLY A 38 10.49 11.72 -13.69
N VAL A 39 9.89 10.72 -13.07
CA VAL A 39 9.58 10.65 -11.64
C VAL A 39 10.29 9.46 -10.99
N LEU A 40 10.99 9.72 -9.89
CA LEU A 40 11.49 8.72 -8.96
C LEU A 40 10.51 8.62 -7.79
N PHE A 41 9.86 7.47 -7.64
CA PHE A 41 8.96 7.19 -6.53
C PHE A 41 9.66 6.24 -5.56
N ILE A 42 9.77 6.66 -4.30
CA ILE A 42 10.43 5.87 -3.24
C ILE A 42 9.38 5.46 -2.23
N ASP A 43 8.97 4.20 -2.28
CA ASP A 43 8.02 3.65 -1.31
C ASP A 43 8.72 3.29 0.00
N GLU A 44 8.01 3.50 1.11
CA GLU A 44 8.52 3.29 2.46
C GLU A 44 9.88 3.97 2.69
N ALA A 45 10.01 5.23 2.23
CA ALA A 45 11.28 5.96 2.20
C ALA A 45 11.98 6.05 3.57
N TYR A 46 11.23 6.01 4.68
CA TYR A 46 11.76 5.95 6.05
C TYR A 46 12.67 4.73 6.28
N ALA A 47 12.50 3.67 5.48
CA ALA A 47 13.36 2.50 5.58
C ALA A 47 14.82 2.79 5.19
N LEU A 48 15.11 3.88 4.48
CA LEU A 48 16.48 4.30 4.16
C LEU A 48 17.30 4.63 5.41
N VAL A 49 16.66 5.17 6.45
CA VAL A 49 17.33 5.63 7.70
C VAL A 49 17.02 4.74 8.90
N GLN A 50 16.72 3.45 8.68
CA GLN A 50 16.47 2.53 9.78
C GLN A 50 17.65 2.45 10.75
N GLU A 51 17.36 2.50 12.05
CA GLU A 51 18.33 2.16 13.08
C GLU A 51 18.55 0.64 13.12
N ARG A 52 19.80 0.24 13.10
CA ARG A 52 20.20 -1.15 13.31
C ARG A 52 21.05 -1.22 14.57
N ASP A 53 20.62 -2.00 15.56
CA ASP A 53 21.29 -2.15 16.86
C ASP A 53 21.53 -0.80 17.59
N GLY A 54 20.55 0.13 17.52
CA GLY A 54 20.62 1.46 18.14
C GLY A 54 21.61 2.41 17.47
N ARG A 55 22.02 2.12 16.24
CA ARG A 55 22.86 2.98 15.41
C ARG A 55 22.22 3.21 14.07
N THR A 56 22.37 4.43 13.55
CA THR A 56 21.96 4.76 12.18
C THR A 56 22.71 3.85 11.19
N ASP A 57 21.98 3.23 10.27
CA ASP A 57 22.57 2.40 9.24
C ASP A 57 23.45 3.26 8.30
N PRO A 58 24.79 3.05 8.27
CA PRO A 58 25.70 3.88 7.47
C PRO A 58 25.43 3.73 5.96
N PHE A 59 24.96 2.58 5.50
CA PHE A 59 24.66 2.34 4.10
C PHE A 59 23.40 3.09 3.64
N GLY A 60 22.40 3.17 4.52
CA GLY A 60 21.21 3.99 4.28
C GLY A 60 21.53 5.48 4.29
N GLN A 61 22.41 5.93 5.19
CA GLN A 61 22.87 7.32 5.23
C GLN A 61 23.64 7.70 3.95
N GLU A 62 24.54 6.84 3.47
CA GLU A 62 25.28 7.04 2.21
C GLU A 62 24.32 7.18 1.01
N ALA A 63 23.29 6.32 0.96
CA ALA A 63 22.26 6.40 -0.06
C ALA A 63 21.48 7.72 -0.01
N LEU A 64 21.10 8.14 1.19
CA LEU A 64 20.36 9.39 1.43
C LEU A 64 21.18 10.62 1.05
N ASP A 65 22.44 10.69 1.44
CA ASP A 65 23.33 11.80 1.10
C ASP A 65 23.51 11.93 -0.43
N THR A 66 23.66 10.79 -1.10
CA THR A 66 23.71 10.74 -2.57
C THR A 66 22.41 11.21 -3.21
N LEU A 67 21.26 10.78 -2.69
CA LEU A 67 19.94 11.20 -3.15
C LEU A 67 19.78 12.72 -3.03
N LEU A 68 20.11 13.29 -1.87
CA LEU A 68 20.02 14.74 -1.63
C LEU A 68 20.89 15.55 -2.58
N ALA A 69 22.13 15.11 -2.82
CA ALA A 69 23.04 15.76 -3.75
C ALA A 69 22.49 15.73 -5.20
N ARG A 70 21.95 14.58 -5.61
CA ARG A 70 21.37 14.41 -6.95
C ARG A 70 20.04 15.18 -7.12
N MET A 71 19.21 15.27 -6.11
CA MET A 71 17.99 16.10 -6.13
C MET A 71 18.31 17.57 -6.40
N GLU A 72 19.40 18.09 -5.87
CA GLU A 72 19.84 19.46 -6.15
C GLU A 72 20.40 19.61 -7.56
N ASN A 73 21.28 18.69 -7.96
CA ASN A 73 21.97 18.76 -9.25
C ASN A 73 21.03 18.53 -10.44
N ASP A 74 20.02 17.69 -10.26
CA ASP A 74 19.11 17.25 -11.32
C ASP A 74 17.69 17.87 -11.19
N ARG A 75 17.52 18.91 -10.38
CA ARG A 75 16.22 19.52 -10.04
C ARG A 75 15.39 19.95 -11.26
N ASP A 76 16.04 20.24 -12.37
CA ASP A 76 15.39 20.70 -13.62
C ASP A 76 14.88 19.53 -14.48
N ARG A 77 15.20 18.28 -14.13
CA ARG A 77 14.90 17.08 -14.91
C ARG A 77 14.53 15.84 -14.08
N LEU A 78 14.29 16.00 -12.78
CA LEU A 78 13.90 14.91 -11.88
C LEU A 78 12.85 15.39 -10.90
N VAL A 79 11.76 14.65 -10.80
CA VAL A 79 10.79 14.78 -9.70
C VAL A 79 10.99 13.60 -8.77
N VAL A 80 11.13 13.87 -7.48
CA VAL A 80 11.23 12.82 -6.45
C VAL A 80 10.01 12.86 -5.57
N ILE A 81 9.37 11.70 -5.40
CA ILE A 81 8.24 11.48 -4.52
C ILE A 81 8.65 10.45 -3.49
N ILE A 82 8.51 10.77 -2.21
CA ILE A 82 8.66 9.83 -1.10
C ILE A 82 7.29 9.47 -0.55
N ALA A 83 7.08 8.20 -0.28
CA ALA A 83 5.83 7.69 0.29
C ALA A 83 6.10 6.90 1.57
N GLY A 84 5.11 6.85 2.45
CA GLY A 84 5.15 6.11 3.70
C GLY A 84 4.10 6.60 4.68
N TYR A 85 4.05 6.00 5.86
CA TYR A 85 3.15 6.47 6.92
C TYR A 85 3.58 7.86 7.42
N SER A 86 2.60 8.72 7.67
CA SER A 86 2.83 10.13 8.04
C SER A 86 3.84 10.30 9.17
N SER A 87 3.70 9.53 10.27
CA SER A 87 4.63 9.58 11.41
C SER A 87 6.06 9.13 11.08
N ASP A 88 6.21 8.22 10.13
CA ASP A 88 7.51 7.70 9.73
C ASP A 88 8.20 8.64 8.74
N ILE A 89 7.44 9.27 7.84
CA ILE A 89 7.92 10.33 6.97
C ILE A 89 8.31 11.57 7.80
N ASP A 90 7.54 11.96 8.81
CA ASP A 90 7.90 13.06 9.69
C ASP A 90 9.24 12.80 10.38
N ARG A 91 9.45 11.60 10.94
CA ARG A 91 10.74 11.19 11.52
C ARG A 91 11.87 11.23 10.50
N LEU A 92 11.65 10.73 9.28
CA LEU A 92 12.65 10.80 8.21
C LEU A 92 13.05 12.25 7.92
N LEU A 93 12.09 13.15 7.77
CA LEU A 93 12.34 14.57 7.49
C LEU A 93 13.03 15.29 8.67
N GLU A 94 12.86 14.83 9.90
CA GLU A 94 13.54 15.37 11.09
C GLU A 94 15.00 14.94 11.18
N THR A 95 15.40 13.83 10.58
CA THR A 95 16.79 13.35 10.61
C THR A 95 17.75 14.24 9.84
N ASN A 96 17.25 15.04 8.88
CA ASN A 96 18.10 15.85 8.02
C ASN A 96 17.37 17.10 7.50
N GLU A 97 17.91 18.28 7.85
CA GLU A 97 17.36 19.57 7.39
C GLU A 97 17.33 19.70 5.86
N GLY A 98 18.27 19.06 5.17
CA GLY A 98 18.32 19.01 3.71
C GLY A 98 17.11 18.29 3.09
N LEU A 99 16.60 17.23 3.74
CA LEU A 99 15.35 16.57 3.33
C LEU A 99 14.17 17.51 3.51
N ARG A 100 14.04 18.11 4.68
CA ARG A 100 12.93 19.01 4.99
C ARG A 100 12.82 20.17 4.02
N SER A 101 13.95 20.75 3.61
CA SER A 101 13.96 21.87 2.67
C SER A 101 13.59 21.48 1.23
N ARG A 102 13.84 20.22 0.84
CA ARG A 102 13.58 19.72 -0.53
C ARG A 102 12.19 19.10 -0.70
N PHE A 103 11.63 18.54 0.37
CA PHE A 103 10.28 17.98 0.38
C PHE A 103 9.28 18.94 1.00
N ALA A 104 9.08 20.10 0.35
CA ALA A 104 8.18 21.15 0.83
C ALA A 104 6.69 20.88 0.55
N THR A 105 6.39 20.04 -0.43
CA THR A 105 5.00 19.67 -0.79
C THR A 105 4.65 18.36 -0.15
N ARG A 106 3.53 18.33 0.59
CA ARG A 106 2.96 17.13 1.23
C ARG A 106 1.57 16.88 0.67
N ILE A 107 1.31 15.62 0.34
CA ILE A 107 -0.01 15.12 -0.04
C ILE A 107 -0.38 14.06 0.99
N GLU A 108 -1.48 14.27 1.69
CA GLU A 108 -2.01 13.30 2.65
C GLU A 108 -3.18 12.54 2.03
N PHE A 109 -3.20 11.24 2.25
CA PHE A 109 -4.31 10.37 1.90
C PHE A 109 -5.01 9.98 3.20
N ASP A 110 -6.23 10.44 3.37
CA ASP A 110 -7.04 10.11 4.51
C ASP A 110 -7.47 8.63 4.52
N THR A 111 -7.82 8.12 5.69
CA THR A 111 -8.44 6.81 5.82
C THR A 111 -9.79 6.84 5.11
N TYR A 112 -10.04 5.87 4.25
CA TYR A 112 -11.35 5.72 3.60
C TYR A 112 -12.46 5.48 4.63
N SER A 113 -13.63 6.05 4.38
CA SER A 113 -14.85 5.69 5.09
C SER A 113 -15.28 4.25 4.76
N PRO A 114 -16.10 3.61 5.60
CA PRO A 114 -16.66 2.31 5.28
C PRO A 114 -17.43 2.27 3.95
N GLU A 115 -18.10 3.35 3.60
CA GLU A 115 -18.84 3.51 2.35
C GLU A 115 -17.89 3.58 1.14
N GLU A 116 -16.80 4.34 1.21
CA GLU A 116 -15.77 4.39 0.16
C GLU A 116 -15.05 3.04 0.01
N LEU A 117 -14.82 2.32 1.12
CA LEU A 117 -14.26 0.97 1.05
C LEU A 117 -15.18 -0.02 0.36
N LEU A 118 -16.49 0.11 0.54
CA LEU A 118 -17.47 -0.70 -0.19
C LEU A 118 -17.45 -0.38 -1.69
N GLU A 119 -17.31 0.89 -2.07
CA GLU A 119 -17.15 1.29 -3.48
C GLU A 119 -15.89 0.66 -4.07
N ILE A 120 -14.78 0.69 -3.33
CA ILE A 120 -13.52 0.04 -3.74
C ILE A 120 -13.73 -1.48 -3.89
N ALA A 121 -14.42 -2.12 -2.95
CA ALA A 121 -14.72 -3.56 -3.02
C ALA A 121 -15.53 -3.91 -4.28
N ASN A 122 -16.56 -3.11 -4.60
CA ASN A 122 -17.34 -3.29 -5.83
C ASN A 122 -16.50 -3.14 -7.10
N VAL A 123 -15.59 -2.15 -7.14
CA VAL A 123 -14.67 -1.97 -8.28
C VAL A 123 -13.74 -3.18 -8.43
N ILE A 124 -13.21 -3.70 -7.33
CA ILE A 124 -12.33 -4.88 -7.35
C ILE A 124 -13.10 -6.11 -7.81
N ALA A 125 -14.28 -6.39 -7.23
CA ALA A 125 -15.11 -7.52 -7.61
C ALA A 125 -15.49 -7.47 -9.10
N ALA A 126 -15.89 -6.30 -9.59
CA ALA A 126 -16.24 -6.12 -11.00
C ALA A 126 -15.05 -6.34 -11.96
N ALA A 127 -13.82 -6.03 -11.53
CA ALA A 127 -12.62 -6.27 -12.33
C ALA A 127 -12.31 -7.77 -12.48
N ASP A 128 -12.73 -8.58 -11.49
CA ASP A 128 -12.55 -10.04 -11.48
C ASP A 128 -13.86 -10.77 -11.88
N ASP A 129 -14.75 -10.06 -12.60
CA ASP A 129 -16.04 -10.58 -13.09
C ASP A 129 -16.95 -11.13 -11.98
N SER A 130 -16.86 -10.55 -10.80
CA SER A 130 -17.64 -10.88 -9.60
C SER A 130 -18.57 -9.75 -9.22
N ALA A 131 -19.63 -10.03 -8.47
CA ALA A 131 -20.59 -9.04 -7.99
C ALA A 131 -21.02 -9.35 -6.55
N LEU A 132 -21.04 -8.33 -5.70
CA LEU A 132 -21.57 -8.48 -4.34
C LEU A 132 -23.10 -8.37 -4.36
N THR A 133 -23.76 -9.33 -3.73
CA THR A 133 -25.20 -9.19 -3.46
C THR A 133 -25.43 -8.07 -2.42
N ALA A 134 -26.67 -7.57 -2.32
CA ALA A 134 -27.03 -6.56 -1.32
C ALA A 134 -26.67 -7.01 0.11
N GLU A 135 -26.88 -8.30 0.43
CA GLU A 135 -26.55 -8.87 1.74
C GLU A 135 -25.02 -8.91 1.96
N ALA A 136 -24.23 -9.29 0.95
CA ALA A 136 -22.76 -9.27 1.03
C ALA A 136 -22.24 -7.84 1.24
N ALA A 137 -22.78 -6.87 0.53
CA ALA A 137 -22.45 -5.45 0.67
C ALA A 137 -22.78 -4.93 2.08
N GLU A 138 -23.93 -5.31 2.65
CA GLU A 138 -24.30 -4.95 4.02
C GLU A 138 -23.35 -5.55 5.06
N ASN A 139 -23.02 -6.84 4.93
CA ASN A 139 -22.06 -7.53 5.80
C ASN A 139 -20.69 -6.86 5.74
N PHE A 140 -20.19 -6.54 4.54
CA PHE A 140 -18.96 -5.80 4.35
C PHE A 140 -18.99 -4.43 5.07
N LEU A 141 -20.05 -3.67 4.85
CA LEU A 141 -20.19 -2.33 5.43
C LEU A 141 -20.23 -2.37 6.96
N GLN A 142 -20.93 -3.32 7.54
CA GLN A 142 -20.96 -3.52 9.00
C GLN A 142 -19.59 -3.88 9.55
N ALA A 143 -18.84 -4.77 8.89
CA ALA A 143 -17.50 -5.15 9.31
C ALA A 143 -16.51 -3.97 9.23
N ALA A 144 -16.57 -3.17 8.18
CA ALA A 144 -15.76 -1.97 8.04
C ALA A 144 -16.09 -0.92 9.13
N LYS A 145 -17.39 -0.69 9.45
CA LYS A 145 -17.82 0.20 10.54
C LYS A 145 -17.33 -0.25 11.91
N GLN A 146 -17.30 -1.55 12.16
CA GLN A 146 -16.75 -2.09 13.41
C GLN A 146 -15.26 -1.80 13.54
N LEU A 147 -14.48 -1.95 12.46
CA LEU A 147 -13.04 -1.63 12.45
C LEU A 147 -12.78 -0.13 12.55
N GLU A 148 -13.62 0.72 11.95
CA GLU A 148 -13.51 2.17 12.06
C GLU A 148 -13.61 2.65 13.51
N GLN A 149 -14.50 2.05 14.31
CA GLN A 149 -14.75 2.40 15.71
C GLN A 149 -13.72 1.81 16.68
N ARG A 150 -12.91 0.84 16.24
CA ARG A 150 -11.96 0.12 17.09
C ARG A 150 -10.57 0.71 16.97
N MET A 151 -9.85 0.77 18.11
CA MET A 151 -8.43 1.12 18.16
C MET A 151 -7.60 -0.14 18.38
N LEU A 152 -6.54 -0.32 17.59
CA LEU A 152 -5.53 -1.36 17.72
C LEU A 152 -4.15 -0.71 17.80
N ARG A 153 -3.41 -0.99 18.86
CA ARG A 153 -2.05 -0.44 19.05
C ARG A 153 -1.96 1.10 18.93
N GLY A 154 -2.99 1.81 19.40
CA GLY A 154 -3.05 3.28 19.32
C GLY A 154 -3.40 3.85 17.94
N ARG A 155 -3.75 2.99 16.97
CA ARG A 155 -4.20 3.37 15.62
C ARG A 155 -5.62 2.86 15.36
N ARG A 156 -6.35 3.47 14.43
CA ARG A 156 -7.65 2.92 14.01
C ARG A 156 -7.44 1.52 13.44
N ALA A 157 -8.31 0.57 13.82
CA ALA A 157 -8.19 -0.81 13.33
C ALA A 157 -8.27 -0.90 11.81
N LEU A 158 -9.01 0.00 11.16
CA LEU A 158 -9.12 0.09 9.72
C LEU A 158 -7.78 0.46 9.05
N ASP A 159 -6.98 1.36 9.66
CA ASP A 159 -5.63 1.67 9.19
C ASP A 159 -4.68 0.48 9.36
N VAL A 160 -4.81 -0.24 10.47
CA VAL A 160 -4.02 -1.47 10.73
C VAL A 160 -4.39 -2.58 9.74
N ALA A 161 -5.66 -2.66 9.35
CA ALA A 161 -6.15 -3.58 8.32
C ALA A 161 -5.67 -3.19 6.90
N GLY A 162 -5.23 -1.95 6.69
CA GLY A 162 -4.62 -1.47 5.45
C GLY A 162 -5.58 -0.81 4.48
N ASN A 163 -6.72 -0.27 4.97
CA ASN A 163 -7.67 0.49 4.13
C ASN A 163 -8.09 -0.25 2.85
N GLY A 164 -7.73 0.23 1.67
CA GLY A 164 -8.04 -0.41 0.39
C GLY A 164 -7.52 -1.84 0.26
N ARG A 165 -6.41 -2.20 0.97
CA ARG A 165 -5.94 -3.60 1.05
C ARG A 165 -6.94 -4.49 1.79
N TYR A 166 -7.61 -3.94 2.83
CA TYR A 166 -8.66 -4.67 3.54
C TYR A 166 -9.84 -4.99 2.62
N ALA A 167 -10.29 -4.03 1.82
CA ALA A 167 -11.34 -4.25 0.83
C ALA A 167 -10.96 -5.36 -0.16
N ARG A 168 -9.73 -5.32 -0.70
CA ARG A 168 -9.19 -6.34 -1.59
C ARG A 168 -9.15 -7.72 -0.94
N GLN A 169 -8.62 -7.82 0.28
CA GLN A 169 -8.52 -9.09 1.00
C GLN A 169 -9.88 -9.71 1.26
N LEU A 170 -10.90 -8.90 1.58
CA LEU A 170 -12.26 -9.41 1.78
C LEU A 170 -12.88 -9.90 0.48
N VAL A 171 -12.70 -9.16 -0.63
CA VAL A 171 -13.22 -9.61 -1.94
C VAL A 171 -12.56 -10.93 -2.35
N GLU A 172 -11.22 -10.99 -2.35
CA GLU A 172 -10.47 -12.21 -2.71
C GLU A 172 -10.85 -13.42 -1.83
N ALA A 173 -11.00 -13.21 -0.51
CA ALA A 173 -11.44 -14.27 0.39
C ALA A 173 -12.89 -14.69 0.14
N SER A 174 -13.78 -13.74 -0.16
CA SER A 174 -15.18 -14.03 -0.47
C SER A 174 -15.35 -14.79 -1.79
N GLU A 175 -14.51 -14.49 -2.78
CA GLU A 175 -14.47 -15.24 -4.04
C GLU A 175 -14.05 -16.70 -3.80
N GLN A 176 -13.04 -16.92 -2.94
CA GLN A 176 -12.65 -18.27 -2.56
C GLN A 176 -13.80 -19.02 -1.84
N CYS A 177 -14.54 -18.34 -0.96
CA CYS A 177 -15.72 -18.93 -0.30
C CYS A 177 -16.82 -19.26 -1.32
N ARG A 178 -17.11 -18.34 -2.26
CA ARG A 178 -18.02 -18.58 -3.37
C ARG A 178 -17.62 -19.80 -4.18
N ASP A 179 -16.35 -19.90 -4.58
CA ASP A 179 -15.85 -20.99 -5.40
C ASP A 179 -15.97 -22.34 -4.67
N MET A 180 -15.68 -22.36 -3.36
CA MET A 180 -15.90 -23.54 -2.52
C MET A 180 -17.38 -23.92 -2.42
N ARG A 181 -18.27 -22.94 -2.30
CA ARG A 181 -19.73 -23.16 -2.29
C ARG A 181 -20.21 -23.72 -3.62
N LEU A 182 -19.76 -23.14 -4.74
CA LEU A 182 -20.11 -23.59 -6.08
C LEU A 182 -19.60 -25.00 -6.40
N ALA A 183 -18.41 -25.35 -5.92
CA ALA A 183 -17.85 -26.69 -6.08
C ALA A 183 -18.69 -27.81 -5.41
N GLN A 184 -19.59 -27.46 -4.48
CA GLN A 184 -20.50 -28.39 -3.84
C GLN A 184 -21.82 -28.58 -4.62
N VAL A 185 -22.06 -27.78 -5.65
CA VAL A 185 -23.26 -27.90 -6.49
C VAL A 185 -23.10 -29.09 -7.43
N LEU A 186 -24.03 -30.04 -7.38
CA LEU A 186 -23.96 -31.29 -8.14
C LEU A 186 -24.03 -31.09 -9.65
N ASP A 187 -24.66 -30.01 -10.11
CA ASP A 187 -24.83 -29.70 -11.52
C ASP A 187 -24.63 -28.19 -11.74
N ILE A 188 -23.36 -27.79 -11.83
CA ILE A 188 -22.96 -26.39 -11.96
C ILE A 188 -23.42 -25.79 -13.29
N ASP A 189 -23.59 -26.62 -14.34
CA ASP A 189 -24.02 -26.20 -15.67
C ASP A 189 -25.49 -25.73 -15.68
N THR A 190 -26.25 -25.97 -14.60
CA THR A 190 -27.63 -25.48 -14.44
C THR A 190 -27.72 -24.06 -13.85
N LEU A 191 -26.59 -23.53 -13.34
CA LEU A 191 -26.55 -22.19 -12.82
C LEU A 191 -26.44 -21.16 -13.95
N ASP A 192 -27.18 -20.07 -13.84
CA ASP A 192 -27.00 -18.93 -14.71
C ASP A 192 -25.68 -18.19 -14.40
N GLU A 193 -25.19 -17.43 -15.39
CA GLU A 193 -23.93 -16.69 -15.25
C GLU A 193 -23.93 -15.73 -14.07
N ASP A 194 -25.07 -15.10 -13.74
CA ASP A 194 -25.16 -14.16 -12.63
C ASP A 194 -24.91 -14.87 -11.31
N ARG A 195 -25.47 -16.06 -11.12
CA ARG A 195 -25.22 -16.87 -9.90
C ARG A 195 -23.79 -17.36 -9.75
N LEU A 196 -23.11 -17.57 -10.87
CA LEU A 196 -21.67 -17.93 -10.84
C LEU A 196 -20.79 -16.77 -10.38
N ARG A 197 -21.20 -15.54 -10.69
CA ARG A 197 -20.49 -14.30 -10.34
C ARG A 197 -20.82 -13.78 -8.95
N GLU A 198 -22.01 -14.13 -8.39
CA GLU A 198 -22.50 -13.59 -7.14
C GLU A 198 -21.72 -14.06 -5.91
N ILE A 199 -21.12 -13.10 -5.21
CA ILE A 199 -20.65 -13.25 -3.83
C ILE A 199 -21.85 -12.95 -2.93
N ASN A 200 -22.35 -13.95 -2.23
CA ASN A 200 -23.51 -13.81 -1.36
C ASN A 200 -23.14 -13.45 0.09
N GLY A 201 -24.15 -13.22 0.93
CA GLY A 201 -23.94 -12.84 2.33
C GLY A 201 -23.15 -13.86 3.15
N SER A 202 -23.34 -15.18 2.90
CA SER A 202 -22.59 -16.20 3.63
C SER A 202 -21.12 -16.27 3.22
N ASP A 203 -20.81 -16.11 1.91
CA ASP A 203 -19.45 -16.06 1.41
C ASP A 203 -18.68 -14.90 2.05
N MET A 204 -19.31 -13.72 2.09
CA MET A 204 -18.73 -12.51 2.72
C MET A 204 -18.56 -12.69 4.24
N ALA A 205 -19.55 -13.27 4.93
CA ALA A 205 -19.47 -13.47 6.38
C ALA A 205 -18.31 -14.43 6.77
N GLU A 206 -18.10 -15.49 6.01
CA GLU A 206 -17.01 -16.44 6.21
C GLU A 206 -15.64 -15.77 5.94
N ALA A 207 -15.54 -14.98 4.87
CA ALA A 207 -14.35 -14.20 4.55
C ALA A 207 -14.01 -13.18 5.65
N ILE A 208 -15.01 -12.45 6.18
CA ILE A 208 -14.83 -11.52 7.30
C ILE A 208 -14.29 -12.25 8.53
N ALA A 209 -14.84 -13.40 8.88
CA ALA A 209 -14.38 -14.19 10.03
C ALA A 209 -12.91 -14.60 9.86
N ALA A 210 -12.52 -15.07 8.68
CA ALA A 210 -11.14 -15.46 8.38
C ALA A 210 -10.17 -14.29 8.43
N VAL A 211 -10.49 -13.16 7.77
CA VAL A 211 -9.62 -11.97 7.74
C VAL A 211 -9.49 -11.35 9.13
N HIS A 212 -10.57 -11.24 9.89
CA HIS A 212 -10.54 -10.70 11.25
C HIS A 212 -9.78 -11.59 12.23
N ALA A 213 -9.81 -12.90 12.07
CA ALA A 213 -8.99 -13.82 12.89
C ALA A 213 -7.49 -13.48 12.72
N HIS A 214 -7.04 -13.22 11.50
CA HIS A 214 -5.65 -12.80 11.23
C HIS A 214 -5.29 -11.43 11.79
N LEU A 215 -6.23 -10.48 11.79
CA LEU A 215 -6.02 -9.16 12.41
C LEU A 215 -5.88 -9.27 13.93
N ASN A 216 -6.69 -10.10 14.57
CA ASN A 216 -6.67 -10.30 16.02
C ASN A 216 -5.43 -11.08 16.51
N MET A 217 -4.86 -11.97 15.69
CA MET A 217 -3.63 -12.71 16.04
C MET A 217 -2.35 -11.84 15.98
N ARG A 218 -2.45 -10.60 15.46
CA ARG A 218 -1.35 -9.64 15.41
C ARG A 218 -1.36 -8.66 16.60
N GLU A 219 -2.23 -8.85 17.57
CA GLU A 219 -2.22 -8.17 18.87
C GLU A 219 -1.11 -8.74 19.76
#